data_13cc339e6df97fb184e6d15a150ffa22
#
_entry.id   13cc339e6df97fb184e6d15a150ffa22
#
_cell.length_a   1.000
_cell.length_b   1.000
_cell.length_c   1.000
_cell.angle_alpha   90.00
_cell.angle_beta   90.00
_cell.angle_gamma   90.00
#
_symmetry.space_group_name_H-M   'P 1'
#
loop_
_entity.id
_entity.type
_entity.pdbx_description
1 polymer ?
#
loop_
_entity_poly.entity_id
_entity_poly.type
_entity_poly.pdbx_seq_one_letter_code
_entity_poly.pdbx_strand_id
1 'polypeptide(L)'
;MNINSNINFLLGLSAQLKVMHWQTKGYSRHQAFGSTYDTLSDLTDTFVEVAMGKYGRFKLDDETNTITLVNLSELKPEEMINTVKNALIQYSEQFEPTDTDILNIRDEMLGLFNKLSYLLTLE
;
A
#
# COMPACT_ATOMS: atom_id res chain seq x y z
N MET A 1 11.60 5.66 16.62
CA MET A 1 10.45 5.47 15.69
C MET A 1 10.57 4.10 15.04
N ASN A 2 9.52 3.28 15.16
CA ASN A 2 9.49 1.95 14.55
C ASN A 2 8.50 1.95 13.38
N ILE A 3 9.02 1.82 12.16
CA ILE A 3 8.22 1.79 10.94
C ILE A 3 8.05 0.39 10.36
N ASN A 4 8.41 -0.65 11.12
CA ASN A 4 8.39 -2.03 10.61
C ASN A 4 6.99 -2.46 10.16
N SER A 5 5.94 -2.10 10.92
CA SER A 5 4.56 -2.43 10.55
C SER A 5 4.13 -1.74 9.26
N ASN A 6 4.55 -0.49 9.06
CA ASN A 6 4.29 0.23 7.80
C ASN A 6 4.94 -0.49 6.62
N ILE A 7 6.20 -0.89 6.78
CA ILE A 7 6.97 -1.57 5.72
C ILE A 7 6.35 -2.92 5.41
N ASN A 8 6.05 -3.71 6.43
CA ASN A 8 5.41 -5.02 6.25
C ASN A 8 4.07 -4.87 5.53
N PHE A 9 3.23 -3.92 5.96
CA PHE A 9 1.95 -3.65 5.33
C PHE A 9 2.11 -3.25 3.86
N LEU A 10 3.00 -2.31 3.57
CA LEU A 10 3.19 -1.80 2.21
C LEU A 10 3.76 -2.86 1.26
N LEU A 11 4.72 -3.67 1.73
CA LEU A 11 5.26 -4.78 0.93
C LEU A 11 4.19 -5.83 0.66
N GLY A 12 3.41 -6.19 1.68
CA GLY A 12 2.31 -7.14 1.54
C GLY A 12 1.24 -6.64 0.58
N LEU A 13 0.88 -5.37 0.69
CA LEU A 13 -0.10 -4.74 -0.20
C LEU A 13 0.37 -4.72 -1.65
N SER A 14 1.63 -4.37 -1.88
CA SER A 14 2.21 -4.36 -3.23
C SER A 14 2.19 -5.76 -3.84
N ALA A 15 2.62 -6.76 -3.09
CA ALA A 15 2.60 -8.14 -3.55
C ALA A 15 1.16 -8.63 -3.80
N GLN A 16 0.22 -8.26 -2.94
CA GLN A 16 -1.18 -8.63 -3.09
C GLN A 16 -1.78 -8.03 -4.37
N LEU A 17 -1.47 -6.77 -4.69
CA LEU A 17 -1.91 -6.15 -5.93
C LEU A 17 -1.37 -6.90 -7.16
N LYS A 18 -0.14 -7.38 -7.08
CA LYS A 18 0.48 -8.15 -8.16
C LYS A 18 -0.25 -9.48 -8.37
N VAL A 19 -0.60 -10.17 -7.30
CA VAL A 19 -1.39 -11.41 -7.36
C VAL A 19 -2.75 -11.13 -8.02
N MET A 20 -3.43 -10.06 -7.61
CA MET A 20 -4.71 -9.68 -8.19
C MET A 20 -4.59 -9.33 -9.67
N HIS A 21 -3.54 -8.63 -10.05
CA HIS A 21 -3.22 -8.29 -11.44
C HIS A 21 -3.10 -9.55 -12.31
N TRP A 22 -2.45 -10.58 -11.79
CA TRP A 22 -2.29 -11.83 -12.52
C TRP A 22 -3.55 -12.69 -12.53
N GLN A 23 -4.31 -12.69 -11.44
CA GLN A 23 -5.45 -13.61 -11.28
C GLN A 23 -6.76 -13.09 -11.87
N THR A 24 -6.90 -11.77 -12.06
CA THR A 24 -8.12 -11.22 -12.66
C THR A 24 -8.25 -11.68 -14.12
N LYS A 25 -9.49 -11.88 -14.56
CA LYS A 25 -9.78 -12.32 -15.94
C LYS A 25 -10.18 -11.16 -16.85
N GLY A 26 -10.47 -9.99 -16.26
CA GLY A 26 -10.87 -8.81 -17.02
C GLY A 26 -9.67 -7.94 -17.35
N TYR A 27 -9.56 -7.51 -18.61
CA TYR A 27 -8.43 -6.67 -19.05
C TYR A 27 -8.42 -5.32 -18.32
N SER A 28 -9.58 -4.71 -18.14
CA SER A 28 -9.68 -3.43 -17.44
C SER A 28 -9.14 -3.53 -16.01
N ARG A 29 -9.52 -4.57 -15.26
CA ARG A 29 -9.02 -4.79 -13.90
C ARG A 29 -7.55 -5.18 -13.87
N HIS A 30 -7.10 -5.96 -14.85
CA HIS A 30 -5.69 -6.29 -15.01
C HIS A 30 -4.85 -5.03 -15.11
N GLN A 31 -5.25 -4.08 -15.94
CA GLN A 31 -4.56 -2.79 -16.09
C GLN A 31 -4.65 -1.95 -14.81
N ALA A 32 -5.82 -1.91 -14.17
CA ALA A 32 -6.03 -1.14 -12.96
C ALA A 32 -5.14 -1.63 -11.81
N PHE A 33 -5.09 -2.94 -11.57
CA PHE A 33 -4.24 -3.50 -10.52
C PHE A 33 -2.75 -3.32 -10.83
N GLY A 34 -2.36 -3.50 -12.10
CA GLY A 34 -0.97 -3.34 -12.53
C GLY A 34 -0.47 -1.92 -12.39
N SER A 35 -1.24 -0.93 -12.83
CA SER A 35 -0.83 0.48 -12.70
C SER A 35 -0.81 0.94 -11.25
N THR A 36 -1.73 0.44 -10.43
CA THR A 36 -1.74 0.74 -8.99
C THR A 36 -0.51 0.14 -8.31
N TYR A 37 -0.14 -1.10 -8.66
CA TYR A 37 1.08 -1.74 -8.17
C TYR A 37 2.31 -0.90 -8.49
N ASP A 38 2.46 -0.47 -9.73
CA ASP A 38 3.64 0.30 -10.16
C ASP A 38 3.76 1.61 -9.40
N THR A 39 2.68 2.36 -9.27
CA THR A 39 2.67 3.64 -8.55
C THR A 39 2.90 3.43 -7.05
N LEU A 40 2.25 2.43 -6.45
CA LEU A 40 2.45 2.13 -5.03
C LEU A 40 3.89 1.72 -4.75
N SER A 41 4.51 0.95 -5.64
CA SER A 41 5.90 0.53 -5.50
C SER A 41 6.84 1.75 -5.41
N ASP A 42 6.65 2.72 -6.29
CA ASP A 42 7.43 3.96 -6.30
C ASP A 42 7.18 4.80 -5.04
N LEU A 43 5.92 4.94 -4.63
CA LEU A 43 5.55 5.68 -3.41
C LEU A 43 6.11 4.99 -2.16
N THR A 44 6.08 3.67 -2.10
CA THR A 44 6.63 2.90 -0.99
C THR A 44 8.13 3.14 -0.85
N ASP A 45 8.86 3.10 -1.96
CA ASP A 45 10.29 3.38 -1.99
C ASP A 45 10.58 4.75 -1.39
N THR A 46 9.89 5.77 -1.88
CA THR A 46 10.07 7.15 -1.41
C THR A 46 9.69 7.29 0.07
N PHE A 47 8.57 6.69 0.47
CA PHE A 47 8.10 6.73 1.86
C PHE A 47 9.14 6.16 2.82
N VAL A 48 9.65 4.98 2.51
CA VAL A 48 10.64 4.30 3.37
C VAL A 48 11.94 5.08 3.43
N GLU A 49 12.44 5.56 2.29
CA GLU A 49 13.69 6.29 2.22
C GLU A 49 13.63 7.64 2.94
N VAL A 50 12.51 8.36 2.81
CA VAL A 50 12.31 9.62 3.53
C VAL A 50 12.23 9.37 5.04
N ALA A 51 11.49 8.33 5.45
CA ALA A 51 11.38 7.96 6.87
C ALA A 51 12.74 7.54 7.44
N MET A 52 13.54 6.79 6.71
CA MET A 52 14.89 6.39 7.15
C MET A 52 15.82 7.59 7.24
N GLY A 53 15.70 8.56 6.33
CA GLY A 53 16.50 9.77 6.38
C GLY A 53 16.25 10.58 7.63
N LYS A 54 15.01 10.56 8.13
CA LYS A 54 14.61 11.32 9.33
C LYS A 54 14.80 10.54 10.62
N TYR A 55 14.44 9.26 10.64
CA TYR A 55 14.36 8.45 11.85
C TYR A 55 15.40 7.34 11.95
N GLY A 56 16.23 7.18 10.91
CA GLY A 56 17.27 6.17 10.89
C GLY A 56 16.84 4.88 10.20
N ARG A 57 17.82 4.02 9.98
CA ARG A 57 17.64 2.77 9.24
C ARG A 57 16.80 1.79 10.05
N PHE A 58 15.83 1.14 9.40
CA PHE A 58 14.99 0.13 10.04
C PHE A 58 15.64 -1.25 10.00
N LYS A 59 15.12 -2.16 10.84
CA LYS A 59 15.45 -3.58 10.80
C LYS A 59 14.16 -4.34 11.12
N LEU A 60 13.76 -5.26 10.25
CA LEU A 60 12.57 -6.08 10.48
C LEU A 60 12.79 -7.01 11.67
N ASP A 61 11.72 -7.29 12.39
CA ASP A 61 11.69 -8.23 13.52
C ASP A 61 10.83 -9.45 13.18
N ASP A 62 10.69 -10.38 14.12
CA ASP A 62 9.96 -11.63 13.89
C ASP A 62 8.46 -11.43 13.66
N GLU A 63 7.91 -10.28 14.04
CA GLU A 63 6.50 -9.95 13.83
C GLU A 63 6.25 -9.29 12.49
N THR A 64 7.29 -8.78 11.83
CA THR A 64 7.16 -7.96 10.62
C THR A 64 7.97 -8.48 9.43
N ASN A 65 8.60 -9.65 9.54
CA ASN A 65 9.45 -10.20 8.50
C ASN A 65 8.73 -11.16 7.54
N THR A 66 7.43 -11.32 7.68
CA THR A 66 6.63 -12.18 6.80
C THR A 66 5.39 -11.45 6.31
N ILE A 67 4.91 -11.84 5.14
CA ILE A 67 3.67 -11.33 4.55
C ILE A 67 2.76 -12.51 4.21
N THR A 68 1.44 -12.27 4.27
CA THR A 68 0.43 -13.26 3.90
C THR A 68 -0.30 -12.78 2.66
N LEU A 69 -0.36 -13.64 1.65
CA LEU A 69 -1.07 -13.36 0.40
C LEU A 69 -2.31 -14.24 0.32
N VAL A 70 -3.36 -13.72 -0.30
CA VAL A 70 -4.59 -14.47 -0.54
C VAL A 70 -4.92 -14.44 -2.03
N ASN A 71 -5.70 -15.42 -2.48
CA ASN A 71 -6.19 -15.45 -3.85
C ASN A 71 -7.28 -14.40 -4.05
N LEU A 72 -7.38 -13.88 -5.28
CA LEU A 72 -8.42 -12.92 -5.64
C LEU A 72 -9.82 -13.45 -5.32
N SER A 73 -10.04 -14.76 -5.47
CA SER A 73 -11.32 -15.40 -5.15
C SER A 73 -11.71 -15.30 -3.67
N GLU A 74 -10.75 -15.00 -2.79
CA GLU A 74 -10.95 -14.93 -1.33
C GLU A 74 -11.19 -13.52 -0.83
N LEU A 75 -11.21 -12.52 -1.72
CA LEU A 75 -11.42 -11.13 -1.31
C LEU A 75 -12.33 -10.39 -2.29
N LYS A 76 -12.83 -9.24 -1.83
CA LYS A 76 -13.60 -8.31 -2.64
C LYS A 76 -12.77 -7.04 -2.80
N PRO A 77 -12.29 -6.73 -4.02
CA PRO A 77 -11.39 -5.58 -4.22
C PRO A 77 -11.95 -4.26 -3.70
N GLU A 78 -13.25 -4.03 -3.87
CA GLU A 78 -13.90 -2.80 -3.43
C GLU A 78 -13.87 -2.65 -1.89
N GLU A 79 -14.04 -3.75 -1.16
CA GLU A 79 -13.94 -3.76 0.30
C GLU A 79 -12.48 -3.67 0.77
N MET A 80 -11.57 -4.33 0.06
CA MET A 80 -10.14 -4.28 0.34
C MET A 80 -9.63 -2.83 0.29
N ILE A 81 -10.07 -2.04 -0.68
CA ILE A 81 -9.66 -0.63 -0.81
C ILE A 81 -10.01 0.15 0.44
N ASN A 82 -11.21 -0.03 1.00
CA ASN A 82 -11.61 0.65 2.22
C ASN A 82 -10.74 0.25 3.41
N THR A 83 -10.45 -1.03 3.53
CA THR A 83 -9.55 -1.56 4.57
C THR A 83 -8.15 -0.95 4.42
N VAL A 84 -7.63 -0.88 3.20
CA VAL A 84 -6.31 -0.31 2.92
C VAL A 84 -6.26 1.17 3.29
N LYS A 85 -7.27 1.96 2.92
CA LYS A 85 -7.29 3.39 3.25
C LYS A 85 -7.30 3.61 4.76
N ASN A 86 -8.11 2.82 5.49
CA ASN A 86 -8.14 2.91 6.95
C ASN A 86 -6.80 2.51 7.57
N ALA A 87 -6.14 1.49 7.03
CA ALA A 87 -4.83 1.06 7.51
C ALA A 87 -3.75 2.11 7.26
N LEU A 88 -3.76 2.76 6.10
CA LEU A 88 -2.82 3.85 5.79
C LEU A 88 -2.92 4.98 6.80
N ILE A 89 -4.13 5.35 7.19
CA ILE A 89 -4.35 6.38 8.22
C ILE A 89 -3.87 5.88 9.59
N GLN A 90 -4.26 4.66 9.96
CA GLN A 90 -3.93 4.08 11.26
C GLN A 90 -2.42 3.95 11.46
N TYR A 91 -1.70 3.40 10.48
CA TYR A 91 -0.25 3.25 10.57
C TYR A 91 0.50 4.58 10.56
N SER A 92 -0.14 5.65 10.09
CA SER A 92 0.46 6.99 10.07
C SER A 92 0.30 7.75 11.38
N GLU A 93 -0.53 7.27 12.31
CA GLU A 93 -0.80 7.95 13.59
C GLU A 93 0.46 8.07 14.46
N GLN A 94 1.46 7.22 14.23
CA GLN A 94 2.73 7.30 14.94
C GLN A 94 3.59 8.50 14.54
N PHE A 95 3.33 9.11 13.38
CA PHE A 95 4.10 10.27 12.92
C PHE A 95 3.57 11.55 13.53
N GLU A 96 4.48 12.54 13.69
CA GLU A 96 4.11 13.86 14.18
C GLU A 96 3.37 14.65 13.10
N PRO A 97 2.47 15.58 13.49
CA PRO A 97 1.82 16.45 12.50
C PRO A 97 2.82 17.27 11.66
N THR A 98 4.04 17.49 12.17
CA THR A 98 5.10 18.19 11.45
C THR A 98 5.86 17.31 10.47
N ASP A 99 5.61 16.01 10.46
CA ASP A 99 6.18 15.07 9.48
C ASP A 99 5.45 15.17 8.14
N THR A 100 5.28 16.39 7.63
CA THR A 100 4.46 16.67 6.45
C THR A 100 5.01 16.02 5.19
N ASP A 101 6.33 15.85 5.10
CA ASP A 101 6.99 15.15 4.00
C ASP A 101 6.55 13.69 3.93
N ILE A 102 6.51 12.99 5.07
CA ILE A 102 6.08 11.60 5.17
C ILE A 102 4.56 11.50 4.98
N LEU A 103 3.81 12.36 5.65
CA LEU A 103 2.34 12.37 5.59
C LEU A 103 1.81 12.72 4.20
N ASN A 104 2.52 13.56 3.44
CA ASN A 104 2.14 13.88 2.06
C ASN A 104 2.29 12.66 1.15
N ILE A 105 3.30 11.83 1.35
CA ILE A 105 3.43 10.58 0.59
C ILE A 105 2.30 9.62 0.94
N ARG A 106 1.95 9.49 2.23
CA ARG A 106 0.77 8.74 2.67
C ARG A 106 -0.50 9.23 1.98
N ASP A 107 -0.66 10.56 1.85
CA ASP A 107 -1.82 11.16 1.20
C ASP A 107 -1.86 10.82 -0.30
N GLU A 108 -0.72 10.75 -0.95
CA GLU A 108 -0.65 10.28 -2.35
C GLU A 108 -1.09 8.83 -2.48
N MET A 109 -0.75 7.98 -1.50
CA MET A 109 -1.22 6.60 -1.47
C MET A 109 -2.75 6.53 -1.30
N LEU A 110 -3.33 7.36 -0.44
CA LEU A 110 -4.78 7.45 -0.28
C LEU A 110 -5.45 7.83 -1.62
N GLY A 111 -4.92 8.83 -2.30
CA GLY A 111 -5.40 9.24 -3.62
C GLY A 111 -5.30 8.13 -4.64
N LEU A 112 -4.22 7.35 -4.61
CA LEU A 112 -4.03 6.20 -5.49
C LEU A 112 -5.13 5.15 -5.31
N PHE A 113 -5.50 4.83 -4.08
CA PHE A 113 -6.54 3.85 -3.81
C PHE A 113 -7.94 4.40 -4.08
N ASN A 114 -8.16 5.70 -3.94
CA ASN A 114 -9.39 6.33 -4.41
C ASN A 114 -9.50 6.25 -5.94
N LYS A 115 -8.38 6.45 -6.65
CA LYS A 115 -8.33 6.27 -8.10
C LYS A 115 -8.61 4.82 -8.49
N LEU A 116 -8.05 3.86 -7.75
CA LEU A 116 -8.33 2.44 -8.01
C LEU A 116 -9.83 2.14 -7.87
N SER A 117 -10.49 2.67 -6.83
CA SER A 117 -11.94 2.54 -6.68
C SER A 117 -12.69 2.99 -7.92
N TYR A 118 -12.28 4.14 -8.50
CA TYR A 118 -12.87 4.62 -9.74
C TYR A 118 -12.60 3.67 -10.90
N LEU A 119 -11.35 3.23 -11.06
CA LEU A 119 -10.96 2.35 -12.16
C LEU A 119 -11.71 1.02 -12.12
N LEU A 120 -12.05 0.52 -10.94
CA LEU A 120 -12.81 -0.73 -10.80
C LEU A 120 -14.27 -0.59 -11.27
N THR A 121 -14.78 0.61 -11.48
CA THR A 121 -16.11 0.83 -12.06
C THR A 121 -16.11 0.74 -13.59
N LEU A 122 -14.94 0.74 -14.23
CA LEU A 122 -14.82 0.69 -15.69
C LEU A 122 -14.83 -0.77 -16.18
N GLU A 123 -15.33 -0.94 -17.40
CA GLU A 123 -15.42 -2.25 -18.05
C GLU A 123 -14.34 -2.48 -19.10
#